data_88e59dac383e0973cdbbb13679768bba
#
_entry.id   88e59dac383e0973cdbbb13679768bba
#
_cell.length_a   1.000
_cell.length_b   1.000
_cell.length_c   1.000
_cell.angle_alpha   90.00
_cell.angle_beta   90.00
_cell.angle_gamma   90.00
#
_symmetry.space_group_name_H-M   'P 1'
#
loop_
_entity.id
_entity.type
_entity.pdbx_description
1 polymer ?
#
loop_
_entity_poly.entity_id
_entity_poly.type
_entity_poly.pdbx_seq_one_letter_code
_entity_poly.pdbx_strand_id
1 'polypeptide(L)'
;MSIWIIFRLIGALALLMFGMKSMSDSLQKMAGPQLRHVLGAMTTNRFTGILTGTFITAAVQSSTATTVMTVSFVNAGLLTLAQAISVIMGANIGTTLTAWIMSAGFSFNITDFVWPAFFIAIILIYSKKRKIIGDFIFGVSFMFLGLGTLRQTGIDMDLAHNQPVLAFFASFDPNSFVTTIVFLLIGSLLTMCVQSSAAIMAITMILCSSGVLPIYQGIALVMGENIGTTVTSNIAALTANTQARRAAFAHMFFNLFGVIWVLMIFKPFINMVCGFVGFDEYMTKGDPHFLANAAKLSFVLAAFHTTFNLANTCILVGFIKQIEKIVCLVIKPKKQADEDEFRLRFIQSGIMKTPELSVLEAQKEITSFAERIQRMFGMVRSLLEEKDEKAFLKTYTRIEKYEGISDNMEVEIANYLNEVSDSHLSDDTKAKIRAMLREISEIESIGDSCYNMARTINRRFTSKEDFTAQQYDHIHQMFNLTNNALEQMNYMFNHSRETVDVNKSFNIENEINNFRNQLKNENINDVNSHTYTYTIGTMYMDLIQECEKLGDYVVNVVEARMNTKQHDV
;
A
#
# COMPACT_ATOMS: atom_id res chain seq x y z
N MET A 1 -16.27 11.09 -40.52
CA MET A 1 -16.72 10.49 -39.23
C MET A 1 -17.52 11.55 -38.47
N SER A 2 -18.74 11.23 -38.04
CA SER A 2 -19.56 12.19 -37.27
C SER A 2 -18.97 12.39 -35.87
N ILE A 3 -18.92 13.63 -35.39
CA ILE A 3 -18.43 13.95 -34.02
C ILE A 3 -19.19 13.16 -32.93
N TRP A 4 -20.45 12.82 -33.16
CA TRP A 4 -21.28 12.02 -32.26
C TRP A 4 -20.78 10.59 -32.09
N ILE A 5 -20.17 9.98 -33.11
CA ILE A 5 -19.57 8.64 -33.01
C ILE A 5 -18.35 8.67 -32.07
N ILE A 6 -17.55 9.75 -32.13
CA ILE A 6 -16.40 9.94 -31.24
C ILE A 6 -16.89 10.08 -29.80
N PHE A 7 -17.91 10.91 -29.54
CA PHE A 7 -18.49 11.04 -28.20
C PHE A 7 -19.07 9.72 -27.68
N ARG A 8 -19.70 8.94 -28.56
CA ARG A 8 -20.23 7.62 -28.21
C ARG A 8 -19.11 6.62 -27.87
N LEU A 9 -18.00 6.65 -28.60
CA LEU A 9 -16.80 5.84 -28.30
C LEU A 9 -16.23 6.18 -26.94
N ILE A 10 -16.00 7.47 -26.68
CA ILE A 10 -15.47 7.95 -25.39
C ILE A 10 -16.45 7.62 -24.25
N GLY A 11 -17.74 7.83 -24.45
CA GLY A 11 -18.77 7.51 -23.47
C GLY A 11 -18.88 6.01 -23.18
N ALA A 12 -18.79 5.17 -24.20
CA ALA A 12 -18.78 3.71 -24.04
C ALA A 12 -17.53 3.23 -23.26
N LEU A 13 -16.36 3.82 -23.55
CA LEU A 13 -15.13 3.54 -22.82
C LEU A 13 -15.23 4.01 -21.37
N ALA A 14 -15.76 5.19 -21.12
CA ALA A 14 -15.98 5.72 -19.77
C ALA A 14 -16.94 4.81 -18.98
N LEU A 15 -18.01 4.33 -19.62
CA LEU A 15 -18.97 3.41 -18.99
C LEU A 15 -18.33 2.05 -18.67
N LEU A 16 -17.51 1.51 -19.56
CA LEU A 16 -16.73 0.30 -19.35
C LEU A 16 -15.79 0.46 -18.13
N MET A 17 -15.01 1.55 -18.12
CA MET A 17 -14.07 1.84 -17.04
C MET A 17 -14.77 2.05 -15.69
N PHE A 18 -15.90 2.78 -15.69
CA PHE A 18 -16.71 2.98 -14.49
C PHE A 18 -17.28 1.65 -13.96
N GLY A 19 -17.82 0.82 -14.87
CA GLY A 19 -18.35 -0.49 -14.52
C GLY A 19 -17.30 -1.40 -13.91
N MET A 20 -16.11 -1.47 -14.51
CA MET A 20 -14.99 -2.25 -13.97
C MET A 20 -14.52 -1.72 -12.62
N LYS A 21 -14.42 -0.39 -12.47
CA LYS A 21 -14.06 0.22 -11.19
C LYS A 21 -15.09 -0.10 -10.10
N SER A 22 -16.37 0.10 -10.37
CA SER A 22 -17.45 -0.18 -9.43
C SER A 22 -17.49 -1.66 -9.02
N MET A 23 -17.31 -2.57 -9.98
CA MET A 23 -17.20 -4.01 -9.74
C MET A 23 -15.98 -4.32 -8.83
N SER A 24 -14.81 -3.79 -9.17
CA SER A 24 -13.57 -3.99 -8.41
C SER A 24 -13.69 -3.45 -6.97
N ASP A 25 -14.19 -2.22 -6.81
CA ASP A 25 -14.38 -1.59 -5.50
C ASP A 25 -15.35 -2.40 -4.61
N SER A 26 -16.41 -2.93 -5.22
CA SER A 26 -17.39 -3.77 -4.50
C SER A 26 -16.79 -5.10 -4.07
N LEU A 27 -16.00 -5.75 -4.95
CA LEU A 27 -15.28 -6.98 -4.61
C LEU A 27 -14.25 -6.75 -3.50
N GLN A 28 -13.52 -5.64 -3.55
CA GLN A 28 -12.57 -5.26 -2.50
C GLN A 28 -13.28 -5.05 -1.15
N LYS A 29 -14.44 -4.38 -1.13
CA LYS A 29 -15.25 -4.19 0.09
C LYS A 29 -15.77 -5.51 0.64
N MET A 30 -16.21 -6.46 -0.22
CA MET A 30 -16.68 -7.78 0.22
C MET A 30 -15.56 -8.65 0.77
N ALA A 31 -14.37 -8.58 0.18
CA ALA A 31 -13.26 -9.47 0.47
C ALA A 31 -12.20 -8.86 1.41
N GLY A 32 -12.32 -7.59 1.81
CA GLY A 32 -11.28 -6.81 2.48
C GLY A 32 -10.60 -7.49 3.67
N PRO A 33 -11.31 -7.94 4.71
CA PRO A 33 -10.69 -8.63 5.85
C PRO A 33 -10.07 -9.98 5.46
N GLN A 34 -10.71 -10.73 4.55
CA GLN A 34 -10.26 -12.05 4.10
C GLN A 34 -9.04 -11.96 3.18
N LEU A 35 -8.96 -10.95 2.29
CA LEU A 35 -7.80 -10.72 1.42
C LEU A 35 -6.51 -10.55 2.21
N ARG A 36 -6.59 -9.85 3.34
CA ARG A 36 -5.45 -9.64 4.24
C ARG A 36 -5.00 -10.96 4.88
N HIS A 37 -5.94 -11.74 5.40
CA HIS A 37 -5.64 -13.04 6.00
C HIS A 37 -5.03 -13.99 4.96
N VAL A 38 -5.58 -14.00 3.75
CA VAL A 38 -5.07 -14.79 2.62
C VAL A 38 -3.66 -14.36 2.23
N LEU A 39 -3.38 -13.07 2.09
CA LEU A 39 -2.03 -12.57 1.77
C LEU A 39 -1.00 -12.95 2.85
N GLY A 40 -1.32 -12.78 4.12
CA GLY A 40 -0.40 -13.08 5.22
C GLY A 40 -0.21 -14.59 5.45
N ALA A 41 -1.28 -15.38 5.40
CA ALA A 41 -1.25 -16.81 5.73
C ALA A 41 -0.80 -17.71 4.55
N MET A 42 -1.09 -17.32 3.29
CA MET A 42 -0.89 -18.18 2.12
C MET A 42 0.39 -17.90 1.33
N THR A 43 1.21 -16.92 1.72
CA THR A 43 2.46 -16.59 1.02
C THR A 43 3.70 -17.29 1.62
N THR A 44 3.52 -18.51 2.13
CA THR A 44 4.59 -19.25 2.81
C THR A 44 5.73 -19.69 1.87
N ASN A 45 5.44 -19.88 0.59
CA ASN A 45 6.42 -20.23 -0.43
C ASN A 45 6.09 -19.56 -1.77
N ARG A 46 7.03 -19.64 -2.73
CA ARG A 46 6.89 -19.01 -4.06
C ARG A 46 5.66 -19.45 -4.85
N PHE A 47 5.27 -20.72 -4.76
CA PHE A 47 4.11 -21.25 -5.50
C PHE A 47 2.79 -20.79 -4.89
N THR A 48 2.68 -20.85 -3.56
CA THR A 48 1.51 -20.32 -2.85
C THR A 48 1.39 -18.82 -3.03
N GLY A 49 2.51 -18.07 -3.05
CA GLY A 49 2.54 -16.65 -3.35
C GLY A 49 1.98 -16.34 -4.74
N ILE A 50 2.39 -17.08 -5.78
CA ILE A 50 1.86 -16.95 -7.15
C ILE A 50 0.36 -17.25 -7.18
N LEU A 51 -0.08 -18.36 -6.57
CA LEU A 51 -1.50 -18.71 -6.51
C LEU A 51 -2.33 -17.63 -5.79
N THR A 52 -1.81 -17.13 -4.67
CA THR A 52 -2.44 -16.04 -3.91
C THR A 52 -2.59 -14.78 -4.77
N GLY A 53 -1.53 -14.35 -5.44
CA GLY A 53 -1.55 -13.19 -6.33
C GLY A 53 -2.53 -13.38 -7.50
N THR A 54 -2.54 -14.57 -8.10
CA THR A 54 -3.47 -14.92 -9.18
C THR A 54 -4.92 -14.85 -8.70
N PHE A 55 -5.22 -15.49 -7.57
CA PHE A 55 -6.58 -15.53 -7.02
C PHE A 55 -7.07 -14.12 -6.61
N ILE A 56 -6.24 -13.36 -5.89
CA ILE A 56 -6.63 -12.01 -5.46
C ILE A 56 -6.88 -11.11 -6.67
N THR A 57 -5.98 -11.12 -7.66
CA THR A 57 -6.15 -10.28 -8.85
C THR A 57 -7.34 -10.70 -9.68
N ALA A 58 -7.58 -12.01 -9.84
CA ALA A 58 -8.76 -12.51 -10.52
C ALA A 58 -10.06 -12.12 -9.80
N ALA A 59 -10.06 -12.16 -8.46
CA ALA A 59 -11.21 -11.74 -7.64
C ALA A 59 -11.42 -10.22 -7.67
N VAL A 60 -10.35 -9.43 -7.51
CA VAL A 60 -10.42 -7.97 -7.46
C VAL A 60 -10.50 -7.35 -8.87
N GLN A 61 -10.15 -8.10 -9.93
CA GLN A 61 -10.09 -7.63 -11.33
C GLN A 61 -9.16 -6.41 -11.53
N SER A 62 -8.13 -6.28 -10.69
CA SER A 62 -7.17 -5.17 -10.74
C SER A 62 -5.79 -5.61 -10.28
N SER A 63 -4.86 -5.78 -11.22
CA SER A 63 -3.44 -6.05 -10.90
C SER A 63 -2.76 -4.85 -10.26
N THR A 64 -3.14 -3.64 -10.63
CA THR A 64 -2.63 -2.42 -10.00
C THR A 64 -2.97 -2.41 -8.52
N ALA A 65 -4.24 -2.66 -8.16
CA ALA A 65 -4.67 -2.74 -6.76
C ALA A 65 -3.91 -3.83 -6.00
N THR A 66 -3.79 -5.04 -6.56
CA THR A 66 -3.05 -6.15 -5.95
C THR A 66 -1.55 -5.83 -5.78
N THR A 67 -0.93 -5.21 -6.77
CA THR A 67 0.50 -4.84 -6.70
C THR A 67 0.73 -3.73 -5.68
N VAL A 68 -0.09 -2.68 -5.68
CA VAL A 68 -0.02 -1.59 -4.70
C VAL A 68 -0.24 -2.12 -3.28
N MET A 69 -1.23 -2.98 -3.08
CA MET A 69 -1.44 -3.67 -1.81
C MET A 69 -0.20 -4.47 -1.39
N THR A 70 0.39 -5.25 -2.30
CA THR A 70 1.61 -6.02 -2.04
C THR A 70 2.78 -5.12 -1.66
N VAL A 71 2.98 -4.00 -2.37
CA VAL A 71 4.00 -2.98 -2.07
C VAL A 71 3.78 -2.39 -0.67
N SER A 72 2.52 -2.10 -0.30
CA SER A 72 2.17 -1.61 1.04
C SER A 72 2.44 -2.65 2.13
N PHE A 73 2.16 -3.94 1.90
CA PHE A 73 2.51 -5.02 2.84
C PHE A 73 4.03 -5.16 3.02
N VAL A 74 4.82 -4.99 1.96
CA VAL A 74 6.28 -4.94 2.06
C VAL A 74 6.73 -3.71 2.85
N ASN A 75 6.12 -2.55 2.60
CA ASN A 75 6.39 -1.32 3.33
C ASN A 75 6.10 -1.49 4.83
N ALA A 76 5.00 -2.15 5.16
CA ALA A 76 4.64 -2.49 6.53
C ALA A 76 5.46 -3.65 7.14
N GLY A 77 6.39 -4.26 6.39
CA GLY A 77 7.20 -5.39 6.86
C GLY A 77 6.41 -6.69 7.07
N LEU A 78 5.22 -6.80 6.48
CA LEU A 78 4.35 -8.00 6.58
C LEU A 78 4.69 -9.05 5.53
N LEU A 79 5.31 -8.64 4.43
CA LEU A 79 5.82 -9.52 3.38
C LEU A 79 7.31 -9.25 3.15
N THR A 80 8.06 -10.31 2.95
CA THR A 80 9.43 -10.22 2.44
C THR A 80 9.42 -9.84 0.96
N LEU A 81 10.53 -9.31 0.45
CA LEU A 81 10.67 -8.97 -0.96
C LEU A 81 10.45 -10.19 -1.88
N ALA A 82 10.98 -11.36 -1.51
CA ALA A 82 10.80 -12.59 -2.27
C ALA A 82 9.32 -13.05 -2.34
N GLN A 83 8.59 -12.93 -1.23
CA GLN A 83 7.14 -13.20 -1.20
C GLN A 83 6.37 -12.23 -2.09
N ALA A 84 6.70 -10.94 -2.01
CA ALA A 84 6.07 -9.91 -2.84
C ALA A 84 6.30 -10.15 -4.34
N ILE A 85 7.51 -10.51 -4.74
CA ILE A 85 7.82 -10.87 -6.13
C ILE A 85 6.92 -12.03 -6.59
N SER A 86 6.73 -13.06 -5.77
CA SER A 86 5.86 -14.19 -6.08
C SER A 86 4.40 -13.77 -6.26
N VAL A 87 3.88 -12.93 -5.37
CA VAL A 87 2.50 -12.41 -5.46
C VAL A 87 2.33 -11.56 -6.72
N ILE A 88 3.30 -10.72 -7.06
CA ILE A 88 3.28 -9.87 -8.26
C ILE A 88 3.28 -10.72 -9.54
N MET A 89 4.09 -11.80 -9.59
CA MET A 89 4.04 -12.77 -10.70
C MET A 89 2.63 -13.35 -10.87
N GLY A 90 2.01 -13.76 -9.77
CA GLY A 90 0.63 -14.25 -9.77
C GLY A 90 -0.38 -13.18 -10.19
N ALA A 91 -0.21 -11.94 -9.76
CA ALA A 91 -1.09 -10.84 -10.13
C ALA A 91 -1.14 -10.62 -11.66
N ASN A 92 -0.02 -10.76 -12.35
CA ASN A 92 0.02 -10.69 -13.82
C ASN A 92 -0.78 -11.84 -14.48
N ILE A 93 -0.75 -13.06 -13.92
CA ILE A 93 -1.61 -14.15 -14.40
C ILE A 93 -3.09 -13.84 -14.14
N GLY A 94 -3.43 -13.37 -12.91
CA GLY A 94 -4.81 -13.04 -12.54
C GLY A 94 -5.47 -11.98 -13.44
N THR A 95 -4.69 -11.02 -13.93
CA THR A 95 -5.15 -9.98 -14.87
C THR A 95 -5.68 -10.56 -16.18
N THR A 96 -5.17 -11.71 -16.59
CA THR A 96 -5.59 -12.32 -17.88
C THR A 96 -7.05 -12.75 -17.88
N LEU A 97 -7.64 -13.01 -16.69
CA LEU A 97 -9.06 -13.32 -16.59
C LEU A 97 -9.95 -12.16 -17.10
N THR A 98 -9.53 -10.90 -16.89
CA THR A 98 -10.22 -9.73 -17.43
C THR A 98 -10.29 -9.78 -18.95
N ALA A 99 -9.19 -10.15 -19.63
CA ALA A 99 -9.15 -10.29 -21.09
C ALA A 99 -10.12 -11.38 -21.58
N TRP A 100 -10.25 -12.51 -20.86
CA TRP A 100 -11.22 -13.56 -21.19
C TRP A 100 -12.67 -13.10 -21.02
N ILE A 101 -12.98 -12.40 -19.91
CA ILE A 101 -14.32 -11.85 -19.66
C ILE A 101 -14.70 -10.88 -20.79
N MET A 102 -13.77 -10.03 -21.21
CA MET A 102 -13.98 -9.08 -22.29
C MET A 102 -14.15 -9.80 -23.63
N SER A 103 -13.29 -10.77 -23.95
CA SER A 103 -13.41 -11.57 -25.16
C SER A 103 -14.73 -12.32 -25.25
N ALA A 104 -15.21 -12.89 -24.13
CA ALA A 104 -16.53 -13.49 -24.06
C ALA A 104 -17.65 -12.46 -24.31
N GLY A 105 -17.54 -11.28 -23.71
CA GLY A 105 -18.51 -10.17 -23.92
C GLY A 105 -18.52 -9.63 -25.34
N PHE A 106 -17.39 -9.71 -26.06
CA PHE A 106 -17.34 -9.40 -27.50
C PHE A 106 -17.99 -10.48 -28.37
N SER A 107 -17.87 -11.74 -27.99
CA SER A 107 -18.31 -12.87 -28.80
C SER A 107 -19.76 -13.27 -28.56
N PHE A 108 -20.25 -13.11 -27.34
CA PHE A 108 -21.62 -13.43 -26.96
C PHE A 108 -22.46 -12.14 -26.82
N ASN A 109 -23.77 -12.24 -27.17
CA ASN A 109 -24.69 -11.11 -26.96
C ASN A 109 -25.16 -11.07 -25.49
N ILE A 110 -24.28 -10.64 -24.61
CA ILE A 110 -24.53 -10.57 -23.16
C ILE A 110 -25.43 -9.37 -22.81
N THR A 111 -25.62 -8.43 -23.73
CA THR A 111 -26.36 -7.18 -23.50
C THR A 111 -27.79 -7.43 -23.03
N ASP A 112 -28.42 -8.52 -23.46
CA ASP A 112 -29.80 -8.85 -23.08
C ASP A 112 -29.91 -9.23 -21.60
N PHE A 113 -28.83 -9.79 -20.99
CA PHE A 113 -28.79 -10.13 -19.56
C PHE A 113 -28.52 -8.92 -18.65
N VAL A 114 -28.06 -7.81 -19.23
CA VAL A 114 -27.74 -6.59 -18.48
C VAL A 114 -29.01 -5.96 -17.87
N TRP A 115 -30.13 -5.99 -18.61
CA TRP A 115 -31.37 -5.38 -18.14
C TRP A 115 -31.97 -6.05 -16.90
N PRO A 116 -32.15 -7.39 -16.86
CA PRO A 116 -32.54 -8.09 -15.65
C PRO A 116 -31.54 -7.88 -14.49
N ALA A 117 -30.24 -7.83 -14.78
CA ALA A 117 -29.21 -7.61 -13.78
C ALA A 117 -29.34 -6.21 -13.13
N PHE A 118 -29.62 -5.16 -13.90
CA PHE A 118 -29.91 -3.83 -13.36
C PHE A 118 -31.14 -3.84 -12.44
N PHE A 119 -32.20 -4.56 -12.81
CA PHE A 119 -33.40 -4.66 -11.98
C PHE A 119 -33.11 -5.35 -10.64
N ILE A 120 -32.35 -6.43 -10.64
CA ILE A 120 -31.91 -7.12 -9.42
C ILE A 120 -30.99 -6.21 -8.59
N ALA A 121 -30.04 -5.54 -9.23
CA ALA A 121 -29.09 -4.66 -8.57
C ALA A 121 -29.76 -3.51 -7.82
N ILE A 122 -30.78 -2.85 -8.45
CA ILE A 122 -31.47 -1.74 -7.80
C ILE A 122 -32.21 -2.18 -6.55
N ILE A 123 -32.83 -3.37 -6.54
CA ILE A 123 -33.48 -3.94 -5.35
C ILE A 123 -32.48 -4.19 -4.23
N LEU A 124 -31.28 -4.71 -4.57
CA LEU A 124 -30.25 -5.05 -3.61
C LEU A 124 -29.57 -3.80 -3.02
N ILE A 125 -29.41 -2.71 -3.79
CA ILE A 125 -28.81 -1.45 -3.32
C ILE A 125 -29.64 -0.83 -2.18
N TYR A 126 -30.97 -0.90 -2.25
CA TYR A 126 -31.84 -0.39 -1.18
C TYR A 126 -31.87 -1.28 0.06
N SER A 127 -31.30 -2.49 -0.01
CA SER A 127 -31.16 -3.37 1.15
C SER A 127 -29.90 -3.05 1.94
N LYS A 128 -30.03 -2.61 3.21
CA LYS A 128 -28.88 -2.29 4.10
C LYS A 128 -27.83 -3.41 4.17
N LYS A 129 -28.26 -4.68 4.16
CA LYS A 129 -27.35 -5.85 4.28
C LYS A 129 -26.72 -6.29 2.95
N ARG A 130 -27.32 -5.96 1.79
CA ARG A 130 -26.92 -6.48 0.48
C ARG A 130 -26.48 -5.40 -0.50
N LYS A 131 -26.32 -4.16 -0.03
CA LYS A 131 -25.93 -3.00 -0.86
C LYS A 131 -24.69 -3.28 -1.69
N ILE A 132 -23.64 -3.84 -1.08
CA ILE A 132 -22.35 -4.11 -1.76
C ILE A 132 -22.54 -5.12 -2.90
N ILE A 133 -23.41 -6.12 -2.73
CA ILE A 133 -23.75 -7.08 -3.81
C ILE A 133 -24.50 -6.37 -4.93
N GLY A 134 -25.41 -5.44 -4.61
CA GLY A 134 -26.09 -4.60 -5.59
C GLY A 134 -25.11 -3.74 -6.38
N ASP A 135 -24.16 -3.07 -5.71
CA ASP A 135 -23.11 -2.27 -6.32
C ASP A 135 -22.22 -3.12 -7.25
N PHE A 136 -21.89 -4.36 -6.84
CA PHE A 136 -21.15 -5.31 -7.67
C PHE A 136 -21.91 -5.66 -8.95
N ILE A 137 -23.21 -6.02 -8.86
CA ILE A 137 -24.02 -6.36 -10.03
C ILE A 137 -24.18 -5.15 -10.94
N PHE A 138 -24.34 -3.93 -10.41
CA PHE A 138 -24.34 -2.70 -11.20
C PHE A 138 -23.02 -2.51 -11.95
N GLY A 139 -21.89 -2.71 -11.26
CA GLY A 139 -20.57 -2.63 -11.89
C GLY A 139 -20.41 -3.58 -13.06
N VAL A 140 -20.78 -4.85 -12.88
CA VAL A 140 -20.77 -5.88 -13.95
C VAL A 140 -21.70 -5.48 -15.10
N SER A 141 -22.91 -4.99 -14.78
CA SER A 141 -23.89 -4.57 -15.79
C SER A 141 -23.40 -3.38 -16.62
N PHE A 142 -22.83 -2.35 -15.99
CA PHE A 142 -22.24 -1.22 -16.68
C PHE A 142 -21.02 -1.62 -17.52
N MET A 143 -20.20 -2.54 -17.02
CA MET A 143 -19.06 -3.07 -17.78
C MET A 143 -19.52 -3.73 -19.08
N PHE A 144 -20.51 -4.63 -19.05
CA PHE A 144 -21.02 -5.29 -20.23
C PHE A 144 -21.81 -4.36 -21.15
N LEU A 145 -22.57 -3.41 -20.60
CA LEU A 145 -23.25 -2.39 -21.39
C LEU A 145 -22.24 -1.50 -22.12
N GLY A 146 -21.19 -1.05 -21.42
CA GLY A 146 -20.09 -0.29 -22.00
C GLY A 146 -19.38 -1.07 -23.11
N LEU A 147 -19.09 -2.34 -22.87
CA LEU A 147 -18.44 -3.23 -23.85
C LEU A 147 -19.33 -3.46 -25.08
N GLY A 148 -20.62 -3.72 -24.90
CA GLY A 148 -21.58 -3.88 -26.00
C GLY A 148 -21.74 -2.58 -26.83
N THR A 149 -21.83 -1.43 -26.14
CA THR A 149 -21.88 -0.11 -26.79
C THR A 149 -20.59 0.18 -27.55
N LEU A 150 -19.45 -0.17 -26.98
CA LEU A 150 -18.12 0.00 -27.57
C LEU A 150 -17.99 -0.83 -28.84
N ARG A 151 -18.42 -2.10 -28.80
CA ARG A 151 -18.47 -3.00 -29.96
C ARG A 151 -19.38 -2.44 -31.08
N GLN A 152 -20.61 -2.03 -30.74
CA GLN A 152 -21.54 -1.47 -31.70
C GLN A 152 -21.00 -0.17 -32.32
N THR A 153 -20.38 0.69 -31.52
CA THR A 153 -19.73 1.90 -32.00
C THR A 153 -18.59 1.59 -32.98
N GLY A 154 -17.79 0.56 -32.69
CA GLY A 154 -16.74 0.10 -33.60
C GLY A 154 -17.30 -0.35 -34.97
N ILE A 155 -18.45 -1.04 -34.97
CA ILE A 155 -19.15 -1.43 -36.20
C ILE A 155 -19.69 -0.17 -36.93
N ASP A 156 -20.35 0.73 -36.20
CA ASP A 156 -20.93 1.98 -36.76
C ASP A 156 -19.86 2.93 -37.29
N MET A 157 -18.63 2.87 -36.81
CA MET A 157 -17.49 3.64 -37.35
C MET A 157 -17.05 3.19 -38.72
N ASP A 158 -17.43 1.99 -39.14
CA ASP A 158 -17.08 1.38 -40.42
C ASP A 158 -15.59 1.59 -40.79
N LEU A 159 -14.73 1.33 -39.80
CA LEU A 159 -13.28 1.57 -39.89
C LEU A 159 -12.65 0.82 -41.05
N ALA A 160 -13.21 -0.34 -41.43
CA ALA A 160 -12.74 -1.18 -42.52
C ALA A 160 -12.93 -0.54 -43.91
N HIS A 161 -13.77 0.48 -44.06
CA HIS A 161 -13.98 1.25 -45.29
C HIS A 161 -13.53 2.71 -45.19
N ASN A 162 -12.96 3.12 -44.02
CA ASN A 162 -12.49 4.49 -43.83
C ASN A 162 -11.07 4.64 -44.41
N GLN A 163 -10.97 5.24 -45.60
CA GLN A 163 -9.71 5.36 -46.34
C GLN A 163 -8.58 6.04 -45.57
N PRO A 164 -8.77 7.16 -44.84
CA PRO A 164 -7.73 7.76 -44.00
C PRO A 164 -7.19 6.83 -42.91
N VAL A 165 -8.08 6.06 -42.27
CA VAL A 165 -7.69 5.12 -41.21
C VAL A 165 -6.92 3.94 -41.81
N LEU A 166 -7.41 3.39 -42.90
CA LEU A 166 -6.72 2.31 -43.61
C LEU A 166 -5.34 2.76 -44.13
N ALA A 167 -5.22 3.95 -44.70
CA ALA A 167 -3.97 4.52 -45.18
C ALA A 167 -2.96 4.70 -44.02
N PHE A 168 -3.44 5.16 -42.85
CA PHE A 168 -2.60 5.29 -41.65
C PHE A 168 -2.03 3.95 -41.23
N PHE A 169 -2.85 2.92 -41.03
CA PHE A 169 -2.37 1.61 -40.62
C PHE A 169 -1.56 0.89 -41.71
N ALA A 170 -1.90 1.09 -43.00
CA ALA A 170 -1.15 0.55 -44.14
C ALA A 170 0.25 1.18 -44.29
N SER A 171 0.50 2.36 -43.70
CA SER A 171 1.84 2.96 -43.68
C SER A 171 2.84 2.20 -42.80
N PHE A 172 2.35 1.30 -41.94
CA PHE A 172 3.16 0.47 -41.10
C PHE A 172 3.25 -0.95 -41.69
N ASP A 173 4.45 -1.39 -42.02
CA ASP A 173 4.67 -2.79 -42.44
C ASP A 173 4.43 -3.76 -41.25
N PRO A 174 3.39 -4.62 -41.37
CA PRO A 174 3.08 -5.59 -40.30
C PRO A 174 4.22 -6.56 -39.96
N ASN A 175 5.14 -6.77 -40.88
CA ASN A 175 6.26 -7.67 -40.73
C ASN A 175 7.52 -7.02 -40.17
N SER A 176 7.53 -5.69 -40.07
CA SER A 176 8.67 -4.91 -39.59
C SER A 176 8.82 -5.01 -38.07
N PHE A 177 10.01 -5.34 -37.60
CA PHE A 177 10.34 -5.29 -36.18
C PHE A 177 10.18 -3.87 -35.58
N VAL A 178 10.50 -2.84 -36.39
CA VAL A 178 10.32 -1.43 -35.96
C VAL A 178 8.85 -1.12 -35.70
N THR A 179 7.95 -1.59 -36.57
CA THR A 179 6.51 -1.45 -36.37
C THR A 179 6.06 -2.10 -35.05
N THR A 180 6.54 -3.31 -34.77
CA THR A 180 6.24 -3.99 -33.50
C THR A 180 6.67 -3.16 -32.29
N ILE A 181 7.88 -2.59 -32.30
CA ILE A 181 8.36 -1.71 -31.23
C ILE A 181 7.53 -0.44 -31.11
N VAL A 182 7.13 0.19 -32.23
CA VAL A 182 6.30 1.41 -32.21
C VAL A 182 4.94 1.11 -31.55
N PHE A 183 4.26 0.03 -31.94
CA PHE A 183 2.98 -0.33 -31.32
C PHE A 183 3.11 -0.76 -29.87
N LEU A 184 4.19 -1.42 -29.48
CA LEU A 184 4.51 -1.72 -28.09
C LEU A 184 4.67 -0.43 -27.26
N LEU A 185 5.40 0.54 -27.76
CA LEU A 185 5.56 1.84 -27.08
C LEU A 185 4.24 2.61 -27.01
N ILE A 186 3.41 2.58 -28.06
CA ILE A 186 2.07 3.18 -28.06
C ILE A 186 1.22 2.52 -26.97
N GLY A 187 1.18 1.19 -26.90
CA GLY A 187 0.44 0.45 -25.85
C GLY A 187 0.90 0.81 -24.45
N SER A 188 2.25 0.90 -24.24
CA SER A 188 2.82 1.31 -22.96
C SER A 188 2.40 2.73 -22.58
N LEU A 189 2.51 3.68 -23.50
CA LEU A 189 2.17 5.08 -23.27
C LEU A 189 0.67 5.26 -23.00
N LEU A 190 -0.18 4.64 -23.81
CA LEU A 190 -1.63 4.71 -23.63
C LEU A 190 -2.05 4.15 -22.28
N THR A 191 -1.52 2.99 -21.90
CA THR A 191 -1.83 2.38 -20.60
C THR A 191 -1.33 3.22 -19.43
N MET A 192 -0.16 3.81 -19.55
CA MET A 192 0.37 4.74 -18.55
C MET A 192 -0.52 5.99 -18.39
N CYS A 193 -1.02 6.56 -19.49
CA CYS A 193 -1.88 7.75 -19.47
C CYS A 193 -3.29 7.43 -18.97
N VAL A 194 -3.90 6.35 -19.46
CA VAL A 194 -5.28 5.95 -19.13
C VAL A 194 -5.33 5.24 -17.78
N GLN A 195 -4.22 4.67 -17.32
CA GLN A 195 -4.09 3.87 -16.08
C GLN A 195 -5.05 2.65 -16.04
N SER A 196 -5.41 2.14 -17.22
CA SER A 196 -6.30 0.99 -17.38
C SER A 196 -5.87 0.13 -18.57
N SER A 197 -5.21 -0.97 -18.28
CA SER A 197 -4.86 -1.98 -19.30
C SER A 197 -6.11 -2.59 -19.94
N ALA A 198 -7.16 -2.82 -19.16
CA ALA A 198 -8.41 -3.35 -19.69
C ALA A 198 -9.08 -2.41 -20.73
N ALA A 199 -9.00 -1.08 -20.52
CA ALA A 199 -9.53 -0.13 -21.50
C ALA A 199 -8.76 -0.20 -22.82
N ILE A 200 -7.43 -0.29 -22.78
CA ILE A 200 -6.58 -0.41 -23.96
C ILE A 200 -6.79 -1.77 -24.64
N MET A 201 -6.91 -2.85 -23.85
CA MET A 201 -7.27 -4.18 -24.35
C MET A 201 -8.59 -4.15 -25.13
N ALA A 202 -9.64 -3.47 -24.62
CA ALA A 202 -10.93 -3.35 -25.29
C ALA A 202 -10.80 -2.62 -26.64
N ILE A 203 -10.06 -1.52 -26.68
CA ILE A 203 -9.79 -0.76 -27.91
C ILE A 203 -9.02 -1.65 -28.90
N THR A 204 -8.00 -2.36 -28.42
CA THR A 204 -7.20 -3.27 -29.26
C THR A 204 -8.07 -4.38 -29.84
N MET A 205 -8.98 -4.99 -29.04
CA MET A 205 -9.92 -5.99 -29.49
C MET A 205 -10.84 -5.46 -30.61
N ILE A 206 -11.33 -4.22 -30.48
CA ILE A 206 -12.17 -3.59 -31.49
C ILE A 206 -11.38 -3.37 -32.79
N LEU A 207 -10.22 -2.76 -32.71
CA LEU A 207 -9.39 -2.45 -33.87
C LEU A 207 -8.96 -3.74 -34.61
N CYS A 208 -8.65 -4.80 -33.90
CA CYS A 208 -8.35 -6.10 -34.50
C CYS A 208 -9.60 -6.74 -35.11
N SER A 209 -10.73 -6.79 -34.39
CA SER A 209 -11.96 -7.43 -34.87
C SER A 209 -12.60 -6.68 -36.04
N SER A 210 -12.38 -5.37 -36.17
CA SER A 210 -12.79 -4.58 -37.35
C SER A 210 -11.88 -4.79 -38.57
N GLY A 211 -10.79 -5.56 -38.42
CA GLY A 211 -9.83 -5.83 -39.50
C GLY A 211 -8.96 -4.63 -39.90
N VAL A 212 -8.87 -3.62 -39.04
CA VAL A 212 -8.05 -2.42 -39.25
C VAL A 212 -6.64 -2.61 -38.70
N LEU A 213 -6.55 -3.24 -37.55
CA LEU A 213 -5.27 -3.53 -36.88
C LEU A 213 -4.91 -4.99 -37.07
N PRO A 214 -3.81 -5.30 -37.76
CA PRO A 214 -3.33 -6.68 -37.87
C PRO A 214 -3.00 -7.26 -36.51
N ILE A 215 -3.10 -8.58 -36.37
CA ILE A 215 -2.94 -9.28 -35.08
C ILE A 215 -1.56 -9.06 -34.44
N TYR A 216 -0.49 -8.97 -35.24
CA TYR A 216 0.86 -8.73 -34.72
C TYR A 216 0.99 -7.38 -34.04
N GLN A 217 0.39 -6.30 -34.59
CA GLN A 217 0.35 -4.99 -33.96
C GLN A 217 -0.57 -4.96 -32.73
N GLY A 218 -1.71 -5.66 -32.80
CA GLY A 218 -2.59 -5.85 -31.65
C GLY A 218 -1.89 -6.49 -30.46
N ILE A 219 -1.12 -7.55 -30.74
CA ILE A 219 -0.31 -8.22 -29.71
C ILE A 219 0.83 -7.32 -29.20
N ALA A 220 1.45 -6.54 -30.07
CA ALA A 220 2.46 -5.55 -29.63
C ALA A 220 1.87 -4.50 -28.68
N LEU A 221 0.64 -4.02 -28.95
CA LEU A 221 -0.09 -3.16 -28.00
C LEU A 221 -0.30 -3.85 -26.65
N VAL A 222 -0.75 -5.12 -26.64
CA VAL A 222 -0.98 -5.90 -25.42
C VAL A 222 0.32 -6.09 -24.63
N MET A 223 1.45 -6.35 -25.29
CA MET A 223 2.76 -6.39 -24.62
C MET A 223 3.12 -5.03 -24.01
N GLY A 224 2.82 -3.94 -24.72
CA GLY A 224 2.99 -2.58 -24.23
C GLY A 224 2.13 -2.29 -22.99
N GLU A 225 0.89 -2.75 -22.96
CA GLU A 225 -0.02 -2.61 -21.81
C GLU A 225 0.60 -3.19 -20.53
N ASN A 226 1.24 -4.35 -20.62
CA ASN A 226 1.89 -4.98 -19.48
C ASN A 226 3.02 -4.11 -18.91
N ILE A 227 3.81 -3.44 -19.78
CA ILE A 227 4.84 -2.49 -19.32
C ILE A 227 4.19 -1.24 -18.72
N GLY A 228 3.21 -0.64 -19.41
CA GLY A 228 2.53 0.59 -18.99
C GLY A 228 1.90 0.47 -17.59
N THR A 229 1.32 -0.68 -17.28
CA THR A 229 0.72 -0.97 -15.96
C THR A 229 1.75 -0.90 -14.83
N THR A 230 3.02 -1.24 -15.10
CA THR A 230 4.07 -1.23 -14.06
C THR A 230 4.48 0.16 -13.63
N VAL A 231 4.29 1.17 -14.50
CA VAL A 231 4.65 2.56 -14.20
C VAL A 231 3.84 3.09 -13.03
N THR A 232 2.54 2.79 -12.98
CA THR A 232 1.66 3.19 -11.87
C THR A 232 2.15 2.68 -10.52
N SER A 233 2.53 1.40 -10.46
CA SER A 233 3.07 0.79 -9.24
C SER A 233 4.40 1.43 -8.81
N ASN A 234 5.26 1.78 -9.76
CA ASN A 234 6.54 2.44 -9.47
C ASN A 234 6.34 3.89 -8.99
N ILE A 235 5.40 4.64 -9.58
CA ILE A 235 5.04 5.99 -9.11
C ILE A 235 4.50 5.91 -7.68
N ALA A 236 3.59 4.99 -7.41
CA ALA A 236 3.04 4.78 -6.07
C ALA A 236 4.13 4.44 -5.02
N ALA A 237 5.18 3.73 -5.43
CA ALA A 237 6.27 3.35 -4.54
C ALA A 237 7.36 4.42 -4.34
N LEU A 238 7.31 5.58 -5.01
CA LEU A 238 8.37 6.60 -4.93
C LEU A 238 8.60 7.12 -3.51
N THR A 239 7.53 7.28 -2.74
CA THR A 239 7.57 7.73 -1.35
C THR A 239 7.81 6.60 -0.34
N ALA A 240 7.65 5.34 -0.77
CA ALA A 240 7.77 4.15 0.05
C ALA A 240 9.21 3.86 0.52
N ASN A 241 9.33 2.95 1.49
CA ASN A 241 10.63 2.45 1.93
C ASN A 241 11.38 1.71 0.80
N THR A 242 12.66 1.42 1.04
CA THR A 242 13.52 0.80 0.03
C THR A 242 13.01 -0.56 -0.44
N GLN A 243 12.43 -1.38 0.45
CA GLN A 243 11.94 -2.71 0.10
C GLN A 243 10.67 -2.64 -0.77
N ALA A 244 9.75 -1.75 -0.45
CA ALA A 244 8.55 -1.48 -1.23
C ALA A 244 8.89 -0.97 -2.65
N ARG A 245 9.88 -0.07 -2.78
CA ARG A 245 10.42 0.39 -4.08
C ARG A 245 11.03 -0.75 -4.89
N ARG A 246 11.74 -1.67 -4.23
CA ARG A 246 12.29 -2.88 -4.86
C ARG A 246 11.20 -3.80 -5.38
N ALA A 247 10.11 -3.99 -4.62
CA ALA A 247 8.97 -4.78 -5.05
C ALA A 247 8.27 -4.18 -6.29
N ALA A 248 8.06 -2.86 -6.32
CA ALA A 248 7.50 -2.18 -7.49
C ALA A 248 8.43 -2.27 -8.71
N PHE A 249 9.72 -2.12 -8.52
CA PHE A 249 10.69 -2.29 -9.60
C PHE A 249 10.77 -3.74 -10.10
N ALA A 250 10.61 -4.74 -9.23
CA ALA A 250 10.54 -6.14 -9.62
C ALA A 250 9.35 -6.42 -10.56
N HIS A 251 8.21 -5.74 -10.37
CA HIS A 251 7.08 -5.80 -11.29
C HIS A 251 7.44 -5.29 -12.70
N MET A 252 8.14 -4.16 -12.77
CA MET A 252 8.62 -3.63 -14.06
C MET A 252 9.64 -4.59 -14.70
N PHE A 253 10.58 -5.10 -13.92
CA PHE A 253 11.58 -6.05 -14.39
C PHE A 253 10.94 -7.32 -14.97
N PHE A 254 9.95 -7.89 -14.29
CA PHE A 254 9.21 -9.06 -14.73
C PHE A 254 8.56 -8.85 -16.11
N ASN A 255 7.85 -7.73 -16.29
CA ASN A 255 7.17 -7.44 -17.55
C ASN A 255 8.16 -7.11 -18.68
N LEU A 256 9.21 -6.34 -18.38
CA LEU A 256 10.24 -6.00 -19.36
C LEU A 256 10.99 -7.25 -19.84
N PHE A 257 11.36 -8.15 -18.92
CA PHE A 257 11.98 -9.43 -19.27
C PHE A 257 11.07 -10.26 -20.16
N GLY A 258 9.76 -10.35 -19.81
CA GLY A 258 8.76 -11.06 -20.59
C GLY A 258 8.68 -10.53 -22.02
N VAL A 259 8.63 -9.23 -22.19
CA VAL A 259 8.59 -8.58 -23.51
C VAL A 259 9.85 -8.89 -24.30
N ILE A 260 11.03 -8.80 -23.69
CA ILE A 260 12.31 -9.03 -24.39
C ILE A 260 12.38 -10.44 -24.98
N TRP A 261 12.09 -11.50 -24.19
CA TRP A 261 12.20 -12.86 -24.70
C TRP A 261 11.11 -13.19 -25.74
N VAL A 262 9.88 -12.64 -25.57
CA VAL A 262 8.83 -12.83 -26.59
C VAL A 262 9.20 -12.13 -27.90
N LEU A 263 9.80 -10.93 -27.85
CA LEU A 263 10.26 -10.26 -29.07
C LEU A 263 11.29 -11.08 -29.85
N MET A 264 12.12 -11.88 -29.16
CA MET A 264 13.10 -12.77 -29.83
C MET A 264 12.43 -13.88 -30.63
N ILE A 265 11.26 -14.35 -30.19
CA ILE A 265 10.50 -15.44 -30.85
C ILE A 265 9.10 -14.98 -31.24
N PHE A 266 8.93 -13.71 -31.61
CA PHE A 266 7.64 -13.04 -31.73
C PHE A 266 6.65 -13.78 -32.63
N LYS A 267 7.02 -14.00 -33.90
CA LYS A 267 6.14 -14.67 -34.86
C LYS A 267 5.87 -16.13 -34.49
N PRO A 268 6.87 -16.99 -34.21
CA PRO A 268 6.62 -18.37 -33.78
C PRO A 268 5.70 -18.47 -32.56
N PHE A 269 5.86 -17.56 -31.58
CA PHE A 269 5.02 -17.58 -30.38
C PHE A 269 3.57 -17.21 -30.71
N ILE A 270 3.35 -16.19 -31.55
CA ILE A 270 2.00 -15.79 -31.97
C ILE A 270 1.33 -16.89 -32.78
N ASN A 271 2.04 -17.49 -33.75
CA ASN A 271 1.49 -18.56 -34.58
C ASN A 271 1.08 -19.78 -33.73
N MET A 272 1.86 -20.09 -32.68
CA MET A 272 1.49 -21.13 -31.72
C MET A 272 0.16 -20.77 -31.01
N VAL A 273 -0.01 -19.53 -30.55
CA VAL A 273 -1.24 -19.08 -29.88
C VAL A 273 -2.43 -19.08 -30.86
N CYS A 274 -2.24 -18.60 -32.08
CA CYS A 274 -3.25 -18.65 -33.15
C CYS A 274 -3.69 -20.11 -33.42
N GLY A 275 -2.74 -21.04 -33.49
CA GLY A 275 -3.01 -22.47 -33.65
C GLY A 275 -3.87 -23.05 -32.52
N PHE A 276 -3.60 -22.68 -31.24
CA PHE A 276 -4.41 -23.11 -30.09
C PHE A 276 -5.86 -22.62 -30.16
N VAL A 277 -6.07 -21.39 -30.63
CA VAL A 277 -7.41 -20.81 -30.77
C VAL A 277 -8.09 -21.28 -32.06
N GLY A 278 -7.35 -21.82 -33.00
CA GLY A 278 -7.83 -22.18 -34.33
C GLY A 278 -8.12 -20.95 -35.19
N PHE A 279 -7.34 -19.88 -35.04
CA PHE A 279 -7.39 -18.68 -35.87
C PHE A 279 -6.45 -18.84 -37.05
N ASP A 280 -6.95 -18.61 -38.26
CA ASP A 280 -6.19 -18.62 -39.51
C ASP A 280 -5.90 -17.21 -39.98
N GLU A 281 -4.64 -16.79 -39.95
CA GLU A 281 -4.19 -15.46 -40.36
C GLU A 281 -4.22 -15.25 -41.90
N TYR A 282 -4.22 -16.34 -42.66
CA TYR A 282 -4.17 -16.32 -44.13
C TYR A 282 -5.56 -16.32 -44.75
N MET A 283 -6.62 -16.44 -43.96
CA MET A 283 -8.01 -16.43 -44.44
C MET A 283 -8.41 -15.06 -45.01
N THR A 284 -8.90 -15.04 -46.24
CA THR A 284 -9.26 -13.81 -46.94
C THR A 284 -10.75 -13.47 -46.82
N LYS A 285 -11.12 -12.20 -47.04
CA LYS A 285 -12.52 -11.72 -46.99
C LYS A 285 -13.49 -12.48 -47.92
N GLY A 286 -12.99 -13.23 -48.88
CA GLY A 286 -13.81 -14.07 -49.78
C GLY A 286 -14.15 -15.44 -49.27
N ASP A 287 -13.53 -15.88 -48.15
CA ASP A 287 -13.79 -17.17 -47.55
C ASP A 287 -15.13 -17.17 -46.80
N PRO A 288 -15.98 -18.21 -46.97
CA PRO A 288 -17.25 -18.33 -46.23
C PRO A 288 -17.13 -18.28 -44.72
N HIS A 289 -15.97 -18.71 -44.19
CA HIS A 289 -15.68 -18.76 -42.74
C HIS A 289 -14.97 -17.51 -42.23
N PHE A 290 -14.72 -16.49 -43.05
CA PHE A 290 -13.96 -15.29 -42.66
C PHE A 290 -14.51 -14.59 -41.43
N LEU A 291 -15.83 -14.39 -41.33
CA LEU A 291 -16.46 -13.71 -40.18
C LEU A 291 -16.32 -14.54 -38.90
N ALA A 292 -16.45 -15.87 -38.99
CA ALA A 292 -16.26 -16.77 -37.88
C ALA A 292 -14.80 -16.80 -37.41
N ASN A 293 -13.86 -16.69 -38.34
CA ASN A 293 -12.44 -16.59 -38.02
C ASN A 293 -12.09 -15.24 -37.37
N ALA A 294 -12.59 -14.13 -37.92
CA ALA A 294 -12.40 -12.78 -37.37
C ALA A 294 -12.95 -12.66 -35.93
N ALA A 295 -14.05 -13.33 -35.61
CA ALA A 295 -14.60 -13.39 -34.25
C ALA A 295 -13.63 -14.04 -33.24
N LYS A 296 -12.68 -14.86 -33.68
CA LYS A 296 -11.67 -15.48 -32.80
C LYS A 296 -10.54 -14.53 -32.39
N LEU A 297 -10.39 -13.36 -33.05
CA LEU A 297 -9.29 -12.44 -32.77
C LEU A 297 -9.26 -11.97 -31.31
N SER A 298 -10.42 -11.70 -30.71
CA SER A 298 -10.49 -11.34 -29.29
C SER A 298 -9.99 -12.47 -28.38
N PHE A 299 -10.29 -13.72 -28.75
CA PHE A 299 -9.79 -14.91 -28.03
C PHE A 299 -8.28 -15.09 -28.23
N VAL A 300 -7.73 -14.77 -29.41
CA VAL A 300 -6.27 -14.80 -29.64
C VAL A 300 -5.56 -13.81 -28.73
N LEU A 301 -6.09 -12.58 -28.60
CA LEU A 301 -5.51 -11.57 -27.71
C LEU A 301 -5.56 -12.01 -26.23
N ALA A 302 -6.69 -12.57 -25.78
CA ALA A 302 -6.83 -13.10 -24.43
C ALA A 302 -5.91 -14.32 -24.18
N ALA A 303 -5.83 -15.24 -25.13
CA ALA A 303 -4.97 -16.42 -25.08
C ALA A 303 -3.48 -16.02 -25.07
N PHE A 304 -3.09 -15.07 -25.92
CA PHE A 304 -1.74 -14.51 -25.91
C PHE A 304 -1.41 -13.92 -24.55
N HIS A 305 -2.28 -13.07 -24.00
CA HIS A 305 -2.06 -12.45 -22.70
C HIS A 305 -1.86 -13.48 -21.59
N THR A 306 -2.65 -14.56 -21.61
CA THR A 306 -2.52 -15.66 -20.64
C THR A 306 -1.23 -16.45 -20.85
N THR A 307 -0.97 -16.89 -22.08
CA THR A 307 0.21 -17.71 -22.40
C THR A 307 1.51 -16.94 -22.14
N PHE A 308 1.54 -15.64 -22.46
CA PHE A 308 2.65 -14.75 -22.16
C PHE A 308 2.95 -14.70 -20.66
N ASN A 309 1.94 -14.36 -19.83
CA ASN A 309 2.13 -14.20 -18.38
C ASN A 309 2.44 -15.54 -17.70
N LEU A 310 1.81 -16.63 -18.14
CA LEU A 310 2.06 -17.96 -17.59
C LEU A 310 3.47 -18.44 -17.94
N ALA A 311 3.88 -18.35 -19.22
CA ALA A 311 5.21 -18.73 -19.65
C ALA A 311 6.29 -17.90 -18.94
N ASN A 312 6.11 -16.57 -18.86
CA ASN A 312 7.02 -15.68 -18.16
C ASN A 312 7.16 -16.05 -16.68
N THR A 313 6.04 -16.36 -16.01
CA THR A 313 6.05 -16.85 -14.63
C THR A 313 6.77 -18.19 -14.50
N CYS A 314 6.50 -19.14 -15.37
CA CYS A 314 7.18 -20.45 -15.37
C CYS A 314 8.70 -20.32 -15.56
N ILE A 315 9.14 -19.41 -16.42
CA ILE A 315 10.57 -19.12 -16.61
C ILE A 315 11.16 -18.50 -15.34
N LEU A 316 10.51 -17.48 -14.77
CA LEU A 316 11.10 -16.65 -13.73
C LEU A 316 10.89 -17.17 -12.29
N VAL A 317 9.96 -18.11 -12.04
CA VAL A 317 9.71 -18.66 -10.70
C VAL A 317 10.93 -19.31 -10.06
N GLY A 318 11.81 -19.90 -10.89
CA GLY A 318 13.09 -20.45 -10.45
C GLY A 318 14.13 -19.39 -10.05
N PHE A 319 13.96 -18.15 -10.53
CA PHE A 319 14.95 -17.08 -10.45
C PHE A 319 14.57 -15.95 -9.49
N ILE A 320 13.60 -16.14 -8.61
CA ILE A 320 13.13 -15.08 -7.65
C ILE A 320 14.29 -14.50 -6.84
N LYS A 321 15.22 -15.35 -6.34
CA LYS A 321 16.41 -14.90 -5.61
C LYS A 321 17.36 -14.05 -6.47
N GLN A 322 17.48 -14.35 -7.75
CA GLN A 322 18.30 -13.59 -8.69
C GLN A 322 17.63 -12.24 -9.00
N ILE A 323 16.31 -12.23 -9.19
CA ILE A 323 15.52 -10.98 -9.35
C ILE A 323 15.69 -10.11 -8.11
N GLU A 324 15.56 -10.68 -6.91
CA GLU A 324 15.80 -9.98 -5.65
C GLU A 324 17.21 -9.34 -5.60
N LYS A 325 18.25 -10.08 -6.00
CA LYS A 325 19.62 -9.53 -6.10
C LYS A 325 19.70 -8.36 -7.09
N ILE A 326 19.11 -8.51 -8.28
CA ILE A 326 19.13 -7.46 -9.32
C ILE A 326 18.45 -6.20 -8.82
N VAL A 327 17.24 -6.31 -8.25
CA VAL A 327 16.51 -5.13 -7.77
C VAL A 327 17.19 -4.49 -6.57
N CYS A 328 17.89 -5.28 -5.74
CA CYS A 328 18.72 -4.75 -4.65
C CYS A 328 19.97 -3.99 -5.13
N LEU A 329 20.54 -4.41 -6.25
CA LEU A 329 21.68 -3.69 -6.88
C LEU A 329 21.24 -2.36 -7.49
N VAL A 330 20.07 -2.34 -8.16
CA VAL A 330 19.54 -1.14 -8.83
C VAL A 330 19.01 -0.14 -7.80
N ILE A 331 18.19 -0.63 -6.84
CA ILE A 331 17.61 0.22 -5.80
C ILE A 331 18.42 0.03 -4.51
N LYS A 332 19.40 0.89 -4.34
CA LYS A 332 20.22 0.94 -3.12
C LYS A 332 19.39 1.49 -1.95
N PRO A 333 19.66 1.04 -0.71
CA PRO A 333 19.05 1.66 0.46
C PRO A 333 19.39 3.17 0.44
N LYS A 334 18.40 4.02 0.67
CA LYS A 334 18.68 5.42 1.00
C LYS A 334 19.58 5.40 2.23
N LYS A 335 20.64 6.23 2.26
CA LYS A 335 21.35 6.52 3.51
C LYS A 335 20.28 6.77 4.56
N GLN A 336 20.43 6.15 5.74
CA GLN A 336 19.52 6.43 6.86
C GLN A 336 19.33 7.94 6.89
N ALA A 337 18.09 8.37 6.72
CA ALA A 337 17.73 9.78 6.92
C ALA A 337 18.22 10.10 8.33
N ASP A 338 18.82 11.27 8.49
CA ASP A 338 19.28 11.76 9.78
C ASP A 338 18.14 11.47 10.75
N GLU A 339 18.40 10.73 11.83
CA GLU A 339 17.35 10.36 12.81
C GLU A 339 16.68 11.61 13.40
N ASP A 340 17.34 12.75 13.19
CA ASP A 340 16.93 14.07 13.60
C ASP A 340 16.05 14.79 12.56
N GLU A 341 15.61 14.13 11.47
CA GLU A 341 14.63 14.70 10.53
C GLU A 341 13.22 14.16 10.79
N PHE A 342 12.22 15.07 10.75
CA PHE A 342 10.81 14.69 10.73
C PHE A 342 10.50 13.98 9.41
N ARG A 343 10.09 12.72 9.49
CA ARG A 343 9.58 11.95 8.35
C ARG A 343 8.78 10.76 8.82
N LEU A 344 7.52 10.69 8.41
CA LEU A 344 6.74 9.47 8.52
C LEU A 344 7.33 8.38 7.63
N ARG A 345 7.49 7.18 8.16
CA ARG A 345 8.17 6.05 7.50
C ARG A 345 7.21 5.10 6.81
N PHE A 346 6.03 4.91 7.37
CA PHE A 346 5.06 3.91 6.97
C PHE A 346 3.81 4.52 6.36
N ILE A 347 3.38 5.70 6.79
CA ILE A 347 2.25 6.43 6.24
C ILE A 347 2.64 7.11 4.93
N GLN A 348 1.87 6.82 3.86
CA GLN A 348 2.12 7.38 2.52
C GLN A 348 0.87 8.08 2.01
N SER A 349 1.00 9.30 1.51
CA SER A 349 -0.06 10.01 0.81
C SER A 349 -0.23 9.49 -0.62
N GLY A 350 -1.46 9.25 -1.06
CA GLY A 350 -1.80 9.07 -2.48
C GLY A 350 -1.88 7.65 -3.02
N ILE A 351 -1.76 6.61 -2.19
CA ILE A 351 -1.99 5.22 -2.61
C ILE A 351 -3.45 4.85 -2.35
N MET A 352 -4.12 4.16 -3.28
CA MET A 352 -5.44 3.55 -3.03
C MET A 352 -5.32 2.56 -1.88
N LYS A 353 -5.86 2.92 -0.71
CA LYS A 353 -5.71 2.15 0.52
C LYS A 353 -7.02 1.50 0.90
N THR A 354 -6.94 0.22 1.27
CA THR A 354 -8.03 -0.34 2.09
C THR A 354 -7.90 0.21 3.50
N PRO A 355 -9.01 0.55 4.18
CA PRO A 355 -8.96 1.10 5.54
C PRO A 355 -8.16 0.24 6.51
N GLU A 356 -8.24 -1.07 6.39
CA GLU A 356 -7.52 -2.03 7.24
C GLU A 356 -6.00 -1.93 7.06
N LEU A 357 -5.54 -1.71 5.83
CA LEU A 357 -4.12 -1.52 5.54
C LEU A 357 -3.64 -0.18 6.11
N SER A 358 -4.44 0.86 5.97
CA SER A 358 -4.15 2.19 6.53
C SER A 358 -3.99 2.16 8.05
N VAL A 359 -4.83 1.41 8.75
CA VAL A 359 -4.71 1.18 10.21
C VAL A 359 -3.41 0.47 10.57
N LEU A 360 -2.95 -0.50 9.75
CA LEU A 360 -1.66 -1.17 9.98
C LEU A 360 -0.45 -0.26 9.76
N GLU A 361 -0.50 0.58 8.72
CA GLU A 361 0.55 1.57 8.46
C GLU A 361 0.64 2.56 9.62
N ALA A 362 -0.51 3.06 10.11
CA ALA A 362 -0.57 3.90 11.29
C ALA A 362 -0.01 3.18 12.54
N GLN A 363 -0.35 1.92 12.76
CA GLN A 363 0.17 1.15 13.90
C GLN A 363 1.71 1.03 13.87
N LYS A 364 2.30 0.83 12.69
CA LYS A 364 3.76 0.80 12.52
C LYS A 364 4.40 2.16 12.78
N GLU A 365 3.74 3.24 12.35
CA GLU A 365 4.21 4.59 12.61
C GLU A 365 4.17 4.92 14.10
N ILE A 366 3.10 4.54 14.81
CA ILE A 366 2.97 4.69 16.27
C ILE A 366 4.08 3.91 17.00
N THR A 367 4.39 2.69 16.55
CA THR A 367 5.53 1.91 17.10
C THR A 367 6.86 2.66 16.91
N SER A 368 7.09 3.21 15.72
CA SER A 368 8.30 4.02 15.44
C SER A 368 8.35 5.30 16.27
N PHE A 369 7.19 5.89 16.56
CA PHE A 369 7.05 7.06 17.42
C PHE A 369 7.42 6.74 18.87
N ALA A 370 6.88 5.68 19.43
CA ALA A 370 7.21 5.21 20.78
C ALA A 370 8.72 4.89 20.96
N GLU A 371 9.33 4.25 19.96
CA GLU A 371 10.79 4.01 19.96
C GLU A 371 11.61 5.29 19.90
N ARG A 372 11.13 6.32 19.19
CA ARG A 372 11.78 7.64 19.14
C ARG A 372 11.74 8.33 20.50
N ILE A 373 10.60 8.28 21.20
CA ILE A 373 10.45 8.85 22.55
C ILE A 373 11.36 8.13 23.56
N GLN A 374 11.50 6.82 23.49
CA GLN A 374 12.46 6.09 24.34
C GLN A 374 13.90 6.57 24.09
N ARG A 375 14.29 6.81 22.84
CA ARG A 375 15.61 7.40 22.53
C ARG A 375 15.75 8.81 23.09
N MET A 376 14.68 9.63 23.06
CA MET A 376 14.66 10.96 23.65
C MET A 376 14.91 10.91 25.18
N PHE A 377 14.26 9.98 25.88
CA PHE A 377 14.52 9.74 27.30
C PHE A 377 15.96 9.31 27.56
N GLY A 378 16.54 8.48 26.70
CA GLY A 378 17.96 8.11 26.76
C GLY A 378 18.90 9.32 26.65
N MET A 379 18.55 10.31 25.82
CA MET A 379 19.30 11.59 25.73
C MET A 379 19.14 12.42 27.00
N VAL A 380 17.96 12.44 27.64
CA VAL A 380 17.73 13.12 28.92
C VAL A 380 18.62 12.52 30.02
N ARG A 381 18.71 11.18 30.08
CA ARG A 381 19.61 10.50 31.01
C ARG A 381 21.08 10.88 30.80
N SER A 382 21.51 10.93 29.53
CA SER A 382 22.89 11.33 29.20
C SER A 382 23.13 12.82 29.52
N LEU A 383 22.12 13.68 29.36
CA LEU A 383 22.21 15.11 29.63
C LEU A 383 22.45 15.40 31.12
N LEU A 384 21.89 14.58 32.02
CA LEU A 384 22.08 14.72 33.47
C LEU A 384 23.57 14.62 33.87
N GLU A 385 24.31 13.73 33.21
CA GLU A 385 25.71 13.41 33.47
C GLU A 385 26.73 14.30 32.76
N GLU A 386 26.27 15.02 31.72
CA GLU A 386 27.19 15.75 30.83
C GLU A 386 27.76 16.98 31.54
N LYS A 387 29.09 17.09 31.50
CA LYS A 387 29.85 18.19 32.12
C LYS A 387 30.48 19.14 31.09
N ASP A 388 30.68 18.66 29.86
CA ASP A 388 31.20 19.54 28.79
C ASP A 388 30.09 20.41 28.24
N GLU A 389 30.25 21.73 28.32
CA GLU A 389 29.25 22.70 27.91
C GLU A 389 28.81 22.56 26.45
N LYS A 390 29.75 22.24 25.55
CA LYS A 390 29.44 22.06 24.13
C LYS A 390 28.64 20.79 23.88
N ALA A 391 29.02 19.69 24.52
CA ALA A 391 28.30 18.43 24.44
C ALA A 391 26.91 18.54 25.06
N PHE A 392 26.81 19.21 26.22
CA PHE A 392 25.56 19.52 26.89
C PHE A 392 24.60 20.29 25.97
N LEU A 393 25.03 21.43 25.43
CA LEU A 393 24.21 22.27 24.55
C LEU A 393 23.79 21.50 23.29
N LYS A 394 24.67 20.71 22.70
CA LYS A 394 24.35 19.87 21.54
C LYS A 394 23.25 18.86 21.86
N THR A 395 23.33 18.18 23.00
CA THR A 395 22.35 17.17 23.42
C THR A 395 21.02 17.85 23.79
N TYR A 396 21.05 18.98 24.49
CA TYR A 396 19.87 19.75 24.83
C TYR A 396 19.11 20.23 23.58
N THR A 397 19.79 20.87 22.64
CA THR A 397 19.19 21.30 21.37
C THR A 397 18.64 20.12 20.56
N ARG A 398 19.28 18.94 20.66
CA ARG A 398 18.78 17.73 20.02
C ARG A 398 17.48 17.23 20.66
N ILE A 399 17.35 17.30 21.99
CA ILE A 399 16.11 16.96 22.71
C ILE A 399 15.00 17.92 22.33
N GLU A 400 15.25 19.22 22.27
CA GLU A 400 14.29 20.24 21.83
C GLU A 400 13.80 19.98 20.40
N LYS A 401 14.70 19.58 19.48
CA LYS A 401 14.33 19.19 18.13
C LYS A 401 13.46 17.93 18.10
N TYR A 402 13.71 16.96 19.00
CA TYR A 402 12.94 15.74 19.10
C TYR A 402 11.51 16.00 19.60
N GLU A 403 11.32 16.97 20.49
CA GLU A 403 9.99 17.40 20.92
C GLU A 403 9.20 17.99 19.74
N GLY A 404 9.74 18.95 18.96
CA GLY A 404 9.06 19.45 17.78
C GLY A 404 8.80 18.39 16.68
N ILE A 405 9.60 17.31 16.64
CA ILE A 405 9.31 16.15 15.78
C ILE A 405 8.16 15.33 16.38
N SER A 406 8.09 15.19 17.70
CA SER A 406 7.02 14.49 18.43
C SER A 406 5.67 15.11 18.11
N ASP A 407 5.52 16.44 18.27
CA ASP A 407 4.32 17.21 17.97
C ASP A 407 3.85 17.00 16.53
N ASN A 408 4.79 17.12 15.58
CA ASN A 408 4.48 16.90 14.17
C ASN A 408 4.05 15.46 13.88
N MET A 409 4.62 14.46 14.55
CA MET A 409 4.23 13.06 14.39
C MET A 409 2.81 12.81 14.91
N GLU A 410 2.46 13.35 16.08
CA GLU A 410 1.09 13.28 16.60
C GLU A 410 0.10 13.84 15.59
N VAL A 411 0.29 15.09 15.14
CA VAL A 411 -0.60 15.79 14.22
C VAL A 411 -0.77 15.03 12.90
N GLU A 412 0.33 14.61 12.29
CA GLU A 412 0.29 13.93 10.98
C GLU A 412 -0.34 12.54 11.07
N ILE A 413 -0.06 11.77 12.13
CA ILE A 413 -0.70 10.46 12.35
C ILE A 413 -2.20 10.64 12.64
N ALA A 414 -2.58 11.65 13.45
CA ALA A 414 -3.98 11.96 13.75
C ALA A 414 -4.75 12.36 12.48
N ASN A 415 -4.19 13.24 11.65
CA ASN A 415 -4.78 13.64 10.37
C ASN A 415 -5.01 12.42 9.46
N TYR A 416 -4.01 11.55 9.37
CA TYR A 416 -4.12 10.33 8.59
C TYR A 416 -5.22 9.38 9.10
N LEU A 417 -5.29 9.14 10.42
CA LEU A 417 -6.32 8.30 11.02
C LEU A 417 -7.73 8.89 10.85
N ASN A 418 -7.87 10.21 10.90
CA ASN A 418 -9.13 10.90 10.64
C ASN A 418 -9.57 10.73 9.18
N GLU A 419 -8.64 10.90 8.21
CA GLU A 419 -8.92 10.67 6.79
C GLU A 419 -9.37 9.21 6.53
N VAL A 420 -8.73 8.24 7.18
CA VAL A 420 -9.14 6.83 7.11
C VAL A 420 -10.54 6.63 7.72
N SER A 421 -10.86 7.36 8.78
CA SER A 421 -12.15 7.26 9.50
C SER A 421 -13.35 7.71 8.66
N ASP A 422 -13.16 8.57 7.65
CA ASP A 422 -14.21 9.03 6.74
C ASP A 422 -14.69 7.94 5.77
N SER A 423 -13.99 6.82 5.70
CA SER A 423 -14.37 5.68 4.86
C SER A 423 -15.40 4.76 5.54
N HIS A 424 -16.00 3.83 4.77
CA HIS A 424 -16.90 2.82 5.33
C HIS A 424 -16.11 1.77 6.12
N LEU A 425 -16.08 1.92 7.44
CA LEU A 425 -15.33 1.09 8.37
C LEU A 425 -16.23 0.14 9.15
N SER A 426 -15.69 -1.03 9.52
CA SER A 426 -16.29 -1.88 10.57
C SER A 426 -16.20 -1.19 11.94
N ASP A 427 -17.08 -1.56 12.86
CA ASP A 427 -17.07 -0.98 14.22
C ASP A 427 -15.78 -1.35 14.97
N ASP A 428 -15.22 -2.53 14.73
CA ASP A 428 -13.91 -2.95 15.25
C ASP A 428 -12.79 -2.05 14.75
N THR A 429 -12.77 -1.71 13.46
CA THR A 429 -11.76 -0.80 12.88
C THR A 429 -11.89 0.62 13.46
N LYS A 430 -13.12 1.11 13.66
CA LYS A 430 -13.37 2.40 14.33
C LYS A 430 -12.87 2.41 15.77
N ALA A 431 -13.07 1.31 16.50
CA ALA A 431 -12.56 1.18 17.87
C ALA A 431 -11.02 1.22 17.90
N LYS A 432 -10.37 0.54 16.96
CA LYS A 432 -8.91 0.57 16.81
C LYS A 432 -8.38 1.97 16.51
N ILE A 433 -9.03 2.71 15.61
CA ILE A 433 -8.63 4.10 15.29
C ILE A 433 -8.74 4.99 16.53
N ARG A 434 -9.84 4.90 17.29
CA ARG A 434 -9.99 5.67 18.54
C ARG A 434 -8.91 5.36 19.57
N ALA A 435 -8.54 4.08 19.71
CA ALA A 435 -7.45 3.67 20.59
C ALA A 435 -6.11 4.24 20.12
N MET A 436 -5.81 4.20 18.82
CA MET A 436 -4.59 4.75 18.24
C MET A 436 -4.49 6.28 18.41
N LEU A 437 -5.61 7.01 18.25
CA LEU A 437 -5.65 8.45 18.51
C LEU A 437 -5.30 8.77 19.97
N ARG A 438 -5.78 7.97 20.92
CA ARG A 438 -5.38 8.10 22.33
C ARG A 438 -3.91 7.72 22.54
N GLU A 439 -3.45 6.60 21.94
CA GLU A 439 -2.05 6.16 22.03
C GLU A 439 -1.07 7.27 21.60
N ILE A 440 -1.32 7.97 20.48
CA ILE A 440 -0.41 9.01 19.97
C ILE A 440 -0.36 10.24 20.86
N SER A 441 -1.51 10.66 21.42
CA SER A 441 -1.55 11.81 22.33
C SER A 441 -0.82 11.54 23.65
N GLU A 442 -0.95 10.33 24.20
CA GLU A 442 -0.21 9.94 25.40
C GLU A 442 1.30 9.79 25.12
N ILE A 443 1.70 9.29 23.92
CA ILE A 443 3.12 9.21 23.53
C ILE A 443 3.74 10.60 23.35
N GLU A 444 3.01 11.56 22.80
CA GLU A 444 3.44 12.96 22.73
C GLU A 444 3.66 13.54 24.14
N SER A 445 2.72 13.34 25.06
CA SER A 445 2.82 13.78 26.45
C SER A 445 4.03 13.17 27.19
N ILE A 446 4.46 11.97 26.81
CA ILE A 446 5.75 11.39 27.27
C ILE A 446 6.93 12.20 26.71
N GLY A 447 6.86 12.63 25.45
CA GLY A 447 7.86 13.49 24.82
C GLY A 447 7.99 14.84 25.54
N ASP A 448 6.87 15.45 25.85
CA ASP A 448 6.79 16.70 26.63
C ASP A 448 7.43 16.57 28.01
N SER A 449 7.16 15.46 28.72
CA SER A 449 7.79 15.18 30.01
C SER A 449 9.31 15.04 29.87
N CYS A 450 9.79 14.40 28.79
CA CYS A 450 11.23 14.33 28.50
C CYS A 450 11.84 15.71 28.28
N TYR A 451 11.18 16.58 27.54
CA TYR A 451 11.66 17.96 27.32
C TYR A 451 11.62 18.78 28.60
N ASN A 452 10.57 18.67 29.43
CA ASN A 452 10.48 19.33 30.73
C ASN A 452 11.62 18.90 31.68
N MET A 453 11.95 17.60 31.69
CA MET A 453 13.13 17.12 32.43
C MET A 453 14.43 17.74 31.91
N ALA A 454 14.62 17.81 30.58
CA ALA A 454 15.79 18.44 29.96
C ALA A 454 15.89 19.93 30.32
N ARG A 455 14.77 20.66 30.34
CA ARG A 455 14.71 22.08 30.79
C ARG A 455 15.13 22.22 32.26
N THR A 456 14.70 21.34 33.11
CA THR A 456 15.07 21.34 34.53
C THR A 456 16.56 21.02 34.72
N ILE A 457 17.10 20.05 33.97
CA ILE A 457 18.54 19.74 33.95
C ILE A 457 19.35 20.95 33.43
N ASN A 458 18.86 21.67 32.40
CA ASN A 458 19.50 22.88 31.90
C ASN A 458 19.49 24.01 32.95
N ARG A 459 18.39 24.21 33.70
CA ARG A 459 18.33 25.17 34.82
C ARG A 459 19.39 24.83 35.87
N ARG A 460 19.54 23.55 36.24
CA ARG A 460 20.59 23.09 37.17
C ARG A 460 21.98 23.36 36.59
N PHE A 461 22.24 23.00 35.35
CA PHE A 461 23.54 23.18 34.68
C PHE A 461 23.97 24.64 34.64
N THR A 462 23.05 25.59 34.46
CA THR A 462 23.30 27.02 34.42
C THR A 462 23.33 27.69 35.82
N SER A 463 22.88 26.96 36.84
CA SER A 463 22.91 27.46 38.22
C SER A 463 24.31 27.32 38.82
N LYS A 464 24.56 28.03 39.95
CA LYS A 464 25.79 27.87 40.74
C LYS A 464 25.71 26.72 41.72
N GLU A 465 24.56 26.08 41.85
CA GLU A 465 24.26 25.03 42.81
C GLU A 465 24.08 23.69 42.06
N ASP A 466 24.43 22.59 42.70
CA ASP A 466 24.31 21.26 42.14
C ASP A 466 23.57 20.31 43.09
N PHE A 467 23.04 19.22 42.57
CA PHE A 467 22.44 18.16 43.36
C PHE A 467 23.45 17.52 44.27
N THR A 468 23.00 17.04 45.42
CA THR A 468 23.82 16.21 46.30
C THR A 468 24.04 14.82 45.69
N ALA A 469 25.07 14.11 46.15
CA ALA A 469 25.33 12.73 45.71
C ALA A 469 24.11 11.81 45.95
N GLN A 470 23.38 12.00 47.05
CA GLN A 470 22.17 11.24 47.33
C GLN A 470 21.04 11.57 46.36
N GLN A 471 20.84 12.86 46.02
CA GLN A 471 19.83 13.24 45.03
C GLN A 471 20.15 12.67 43.64
N TYR A 472 21.43 12.65 43.23
CA TYR A 472 21.83 11.98 41.99
C TYR A 472 21.49 10.50 42.00
N ASP A 473 21.77 9.79 43.09
CA ASP A 473 21.45 8.37 43.22
C ASP A 473 19.95 8.11 43.13
N HIS A 474 19.14 8.91 43.80
CA HIS A 474 17.67 8.86 43.72
C HIS A 474 17.15 9.15 42.30
N ILE A 475 17.68 10.16 41.59
CA ILE A 475 17.30 10.47 40.20
C ILE A 475 17.65 9.29 39.29
N HIS A 476 18.83 8.65 39.47
CA HIS A 476 19.20 7.49 38.68
C HIS A 476 18.28 6.30 38.93
N GLN A 477 17.88 6.04 40.16
CA GLN A 477 16.94 4.98 40.51
C GLN A 477 15.58 5.27 39.85
N MET A 478 15.06 6.51 39.94
CA MET A 478 13.81 6.92 39.30
C MET A 478 13.90 6.80 37.79
N PHE A 479 14.98 7.27 37.15
CA PHE A 479 15.20 7.15 35.71
C PHE A 479 15.28 5.67 35.24
N ASN A 480 15.81 4.78 36.07
CA ASN A 480 15.81 3.35 35.75
C ASN A 480 14.40 2.76 35.78
N LEU A 481 13.57 3.10 36.77
CA LEU A 481 12.17 2.69 36.83
C LEU A 481 11.38 3.21 35.62
N THR A 482 11.55 4.50 35.31
CA THR A 482 10.92 5.15 34.14
C THR A 482 11.35 4.50 32.81
N ASN A 483 12.64 4.17 32.68
CA ASN A 483 13.14 3.46 31.49
C ASN A 483 12.52 2.05 31.37
N ASN A 484 12.35 1.34 32.47
CA ASN A 484 11.70 0.03 32.49
C ASN A 484 10.23 0.13 32.03
N ALA A 485 9.53 1.21 32.40
CA ALA A 485 8.18 1.48 31.92
C ALA A 485 8.15 1.69 30.40
N LEU A 486 9.06 2.51 29.85
CA LEU A 486 9.19 2.74 28.42
C LEU A 486 9.57 1.48 27.64
N GLU A 487 10.49 0.66 28.17
CA GLU A 487 10.86 -0.62 27.57
C GLU A 487 9.68 -1.58 27.52
N GLN A 488 8.89 -1.66 28.60
CA GLN A 488 7.69 -2.48 28.65
C GLN A 488 6.64 -2.00 27.65
N MET A 489 6.42 -0.69 27.51
CA MET A 489 5.54 -0.10 26.51
C MET A 489 5.99 -0.49 25.09
N ASN A 490 7.26 -0.31 24.75
CA ASN A 490 7.80 -0.68 23.44
C ASN A 490 7.77 -2.19 23.19
N TYR A 491 7.96 -3.00 24.21
CA TYR A 491 7.79 -4.45 24.13
C TYR A 491 6.36 -4.80 23.71
N MET A 492 5.34 -4.14 24.27
CA MET A 492 3.93 -4.35 23.92
C MET A 492 3.59 -3.94 22.50
N PHE A 493 4.24 -2.92 21.94
CA PHE A 493 4.04 -2.53 20.54
C PHE A 493 4.55 -3.57 19.55
N ASN A 494 5.61 -4.29 19.92
CA ASN A 494 6.31 -5.25 19.06
C ASN A 494 5.84 -6.70 19.20
N HIS A 495 4.99 -7.01 20.20
CA HIS A 495 4.53 -8.37 20.49
C HIS A 495 3.00 -8.48 20.43
N SER A 496 2.49 -9.70 20.25
CA SER A 496 1.04 -9.93 20.23
C SER A 496 0.45 -9.76 21.64
N ARG A 497 -0.78 -9.25 21.72
CA ARG A 497 -1.50 -9.03 23.00
C ARG A 497 -1.60 -10.28 23.88
N GLU A 498 -1.65 -11.46 23.27
CA GLU A 498 -1.80 -12.74 23.98
C GLU A 498 -0.53 -13.15 24.74
N THR A 499 0.63 -12.59 24.37
CA THR A 499 1.94 -12.92 24.97
C THR A 499 2.43 -11.88 25.96
N VAL A 500 1.70 -10.78 26.16
CA VAL A 500 2.13 -9.63 26.97
C VAL A 500 1.43 -9.64 28.34
N ASP A 501 2.21 -9.58 29.40
CA ASP A 501 1.69 -9.38 30.76
C ASP A 501 1.49 -7.88 31.02
N VAL A 502 0.23 -7.47 30.99
CA VAL A 502 -0.19 -6.08 31.22
C VAL A 502 0.06 -5.64 32.67
N ASN A 503 -0.06 -6.57 33.63
CA ASN A 503 0.13 -6.25 35.04
C ASN A 503 1.55 -5.74 35.34
N LYS A 504 2.52 -6.13 34.51
CA LYS A 504 3.89 -5.64 34.66
C LYS A 504 3.99 -4.13 34.50
N SER A 505 3.23 -3.52 33.58
CA SER A 505 3.21 -2.06 33.39
C SER A 505 2.59 -1.36 34.60
N PHE A 506 1.48 -1.86 35.14
CA PHE A 506 0.85 -1.33 36.35
C PHE A 506 1.75 -1.48 37.59
N ASN A 507 2.48 -2.59 37.72
CA ASN A 507 3.41 -2.78 38.84
C ASN A 507 4.57 -1.78 38.80
N ILE A 508 5.15 -1.53 37.61
CA ILE A 508 6.24 -0.54 37.45
C ILE A 508 5.72 0.88 37.79
N GLU A 509 4.53 1.24 37.33
CA GLU A 509 3.92 2.55 37.65
C GLU A 509 3.70 2.70 39.15
N ASN A 510 3.17 1.68 39.84
CA ASN A 510 3.02 1.68 41.29
C ASN A 510 4.37 1.83 42.01
N GLU A 511 5.46 1.21 41.52
CA GLU A 511 6.80 1.40 42.06
C GLU A 511 7.27 2.84 41.91
N ILE A 512 7.06 3.45 40.75
CA ILE A 512 7.37 4.87 40.46
C ILE A 512 6.61 5.78 41.44
N ASN A 513 5.31 5.57 41.62
CA ASN A 513 4.46 6.33 42.52
C ASN A 513 4.89 6.24 43.99
N ASN A 514 5.17 5.02 44.42
CA ASN A 514 5.63 4.80 45.79
C ASN A 514 6.99 5.47 46.05
N PHE A 515 7.92 5.33 45.10
CA PHE A 515 9.26 5.92 45.24
C PHE A 515 9.16 7.45 45.18
N ARG A 516 8.36 8.04 44.28
CA ARG A 516 8.11 9.48 44.29
C ARG A 516 7.55 9.99 45.61
N ASN A 517 6.60 9.28 46.24
CA ASN A 517 6.03 9.67 47.51
C ASN A 517 7.08 9.63 48.64
N GLN A 518 7.95 8.62 48.66
CA GLN A 518 9.06 8.56 49.59
C GLN A 518 10.00 9.75 49.42
N LEU A 519 10.49 9.98 48.19
CA LEU A 519 11.41 11.08 47.87
C LEU A 519 10.84 12.47 48.16
N LYS A 520 9.53 12.66 47.98
CA LYS A 520 8.84 13.91 48.32
C LYS A 520 8.92 14.18 49.83
N ASN A 521 8.69 13.17 50.67
CA ASN A 521 8.75 13.32 52.11
C ASN A 521 10.20 13.58 52.61
N GLU A 522 11.18 12.89 52.01
CA GLU A 522 12.60 13.10 52.29
C GLU A 522 13.02 14.54 51.91
N ASN A 523 12.66 14.99 50.69
CA ASN A 523 12.97 16.35 50.22
C ASN A 523 12.41 17.44 51.15
N ILE A 524 11.18 17.27 51.65
CA ILE A 524 10.58 18.23 52.60
C ILE A 524 11.42 18.32 53.89
N ASN A 525 11.85 17.19 54.43
CA ASN A 525 12.67 17.13 55.65
C ASN A 525 14.06 17.74 55.41
N ASP A 526 14.69 17.45 54.27
CA ASP A 526 16.03 17.92 53.94
C ASP A 526 16.07 19.44 53.70
N VAL A 527 15.04 19.98 53.02
CA VAL A 527 14.88 21.44 52.83
C VAL A 527 14.67 22.13 54.20
N ASN A 528 13.82 21.56 55.05
CA ASN A 528 13.55 22.12 56.37
C ASN A 528 14.78 22.08 57.31
N SER A 529 15.62 21.04 57.15
CA SER A 529 16.89 20.90 57.91
C SER A 529 18.06 21.66 57.27
N HIS A 530 17.85 22.36 56.16
CA HIS A 530 18.85 23.15 55.42
C HIS A 530 19.99 22.26 54.88
N THR A 531 19.72 21.00 54.56
CA THR A 531 20.69 20.08 53.94
C THR A 531 21.08 20.59 52.54
N TYR A 532 20.13 21.21 51.84
CA TYR A 532 20.31 21.93 50.57
C TYR A 532 19.27 23.09 50.47
N THR A 533 19.45 23.93 49.43
CA THR A 533 18.56 25.10 49.24
C THR A 533 17.18 24.69 48.72
N TYR A 534 16.19 25.51 48.96
CA TYR A 534 14.84 25.34 48.43
C TYR A 534 14.85 25.23 46.89
N THR A 535 15.72 26.00 46.21
CA THR A 535 15.87 25.97 44.75
C THR A 535 16.30 24.60 44.25
N ILE A 536 17.30 23.97 44.86
CA ILE A 536 17.77 22.63 44.55
C ILE A 536 16.67 21.60 44.83
N GLY A 537 16.03 21.68 46.00
CA GLY A 537 14.92 20.79 46.35
C GLY A 537 13.75 20.85 45.34
N THR A 538 13.45 22.05 44.82
CA THR A 538 12.41 22.23 43.79
C THR A 538 12.84 21.58 42.46
N MET A 539 14.04 21.89 41.95
CA MET A 539 14.54 21.30 40.68
C MET A 539 14.65 19.77 40.77
N TYR A 540 15.05 19.24 41.91
CA TYR A 540 15.08 17.81 42.19
C TYR A 540 13.67 17.20 42.10
N MET A 541 12.68 17.81 42.78
CA MET A 541 11.30 17.30 42.75
C MET A 541 10.62 17.48 41.39
N ASP A 542 10.96 18.55 40.64
CA ASP A 542 10.47 18.71 39.26
C ASP A 542 10.87 17.50 38.40
N LEU A 543 12.13 17.01 38.49
CA LEU A 543 12.57 15.83 37.76
C LEU A 543 11.82 14.55 38.19
N ILE A 544 11.65 14.37 39.50
CA ILE A 544 10.95 13.20 40.05
C ILE A 544 9.47 13.18 39.65
N GLN A 545 8.82 14.35 39.65
CA GLN A 545 7.41 14.48 39.24
C GLN A 545 7.20 14.25 37.73
N GLU A 546 8.13 14.72 36.88
CA GLU A 546 8.04 14.45 35.45
C GLU A 546 8.23 12.96 35.14
N CYS A 547 9.05 12.22 35.91
CA CYS A 547 9.17 10.77 35.80
C CYS A 547 7.85 10.05 36.16
N GLU A 548 7.17 10.52 37.20
CA GLU A 548 5.88 9.95 37.60
C GLU A 548 4.79 10.20 36.55
N LYS A 549 4.65 11.44 36.04
CA LYS A 549 3.73 11.76 34.95
C LYS A 549 4.01 10.88 33.73
N LEU A 550 5.29 10.68 33.39
CA LEU A 550 5.66 9.81 32.28
C LEU A 550 5.21 8.36 32.53
N GLY A 551 5.32 7.87 33.76
CA GLY A 551 4.80 6.56 34.17
C GLY A 551 3.29 6.44 33.96
N ASP A 552 2.53 7.48 34.34
CA ASP A 552 1.08 7.56 34.15
C ASP A 552 0.70 7.53 32.67
N TYR A 553 1.40 8.31 31.81
CA TYR A 553 1.17 8.32 30.36
C TYR A 553 1.48 6.96 29.74
N VAL A 554 2.54 6.27 30.18
CA VAL A 554 2.84 4.90 29.73
C VAL A 554 1.69 3.96 30.04
N VAL A 555 1.11 4.02 31.24
CA VAL A 555 -0.06 3.19 31.60
C VAL A 555 -1.26 3.56 30.73
N ASN A 556 -1.51 4.84 30.48
CA ASN A 556 -2.59 5.28 29.60
C ASN A 556 -2.45 4.72 28.16
N VAL A 557 -1.21 4.68 27.61
CA VAL A 557 -0.94 4.03 26.31
C VAL A 557 -1.30 2.55 26.36
N VAL A 558 -0.89 1.87 27.43
CA VAL A 558 -1.17 0.43 27.63
C VAL A 558 -2.68 0.17 27.70
N GLU A 559 -3.42 0.97 28.47
CA GLU A 559 -4.87 0.86 28.57
C GLU A 559 -5.57 1.14 27.24
N ALA A 560 -5.19 2.20 26.53
CA ALA A 560 -5.75 2.54 25.22
C ALA A 560 -5.63 1.38 24.26
N ARG A 561 -4.46 0.71 24.26
CA ARG A 561 -4.19 -0.45 23.42
C ARG A 561 -5.00 -1.68 23.79
N MET A 562 -5.31 -1.90 25.08
CA MET A 562 -6.02 -3.07 25.58
C MET A 562 -7.55 -2.94 25.47
N ASN A 563 -8.11 -1.75 25.63
CA ASN A 563 -9.55 -1.49 25.65
C ASN A 563 -10.27 -1.68 24.30
N THR A 564 -9.56 -2.01 23.23
CA THR A 564 -10.18 -2.28 21.91
C THR A 564 -11.02 -3.56 21.86
N LYS A 565 -11.07 -4.41 22.91
CA LYS A 565 -11.83 -5.65 22.98
C LYS A 565 -13.08 -5.62 23.88
N GLN A 566 -13.35 -4.52 24.62
CA GLN A 566 -14.44 -4.49 25.61
C GLN A 566 -15.85 -4.20 25.05
N HIS A 567 -16.05 -4.20 23.72
CA HIS A 567 -17.37 -4.02 23.09
C HIS A 567 -17.93 -5.27 22.39
N ASP A 568 -17.41 -6.46 22.71
CA ASP A 568 -17.95 -7.75 22.27
C ASP A 568 -18.69 -8.48 23.43
N VAL A 569 -19.61 -7.78 24.12
CA VAL A 569 -20.64 -8.39 24.99
C VAL A 569 -22.01 -7.83 24.61
#